data_1603f5f4ff61aecb720a9c264f5a5f4f
#
_entry.id   1603f5f4ff61aecb720a9c264f5a5f4f
#
_cell.length_a   1.000
_cell.length_b   1.000
_cell.length_c   1.000
_cell.angle_alpha   90.00
_cell.angle_beta   90.00
_cell.angle_gamma   90.00
#
_symmetry.space_group_name_H-M   'P 1'
#
loop_
_entity.id
_entity.type
_entity.pdbx_description
1 polymer ?
#
loop_
_entity_poly.entity_id
_entity_poly.type
_entity_poly.pdbx_seq_one_letter_code
_entity_poly.pdbx_strand_id
1 'polypeptide(L)'
;RRQRQMCIETGGNNVKDFAYNSEKQENGVETQTVYKVKEGKYLERHLQYNYTHDEKGRVSAKEILKWNQDNSRFEKLYCLNFSYTDNEVNVEYVAWNSKAGDYTNVKAKAVYQTNENGMNYMAYSWNEKENSWNLVTEHNATHWSGALLANK
;
A
#
# COMPACT_ATOMS: atom_id res chain seq x y z
N ARG A 1 2.92 -12.44 21.02
CA ARG A 1 2.73 -13.69 20.27
C ARG A 1 2.77 -13.38 18.78
N ARG A 2 3.69 -13.98 18.07
CA ARG A 2 3.85 -13.79 16.64
C ARG A 2 3.07 -14.86 15.90
N GLN A 3 2.23 -14.45 14.94
CA GLN A 3 1.58 -15.37 14.01
C GLN A 3 2.22 -15.19 12.64
N ARG A 4 2.61 -16.31 12.03
CA ARG A 4 3.19 -16.33 10.68
C ARG A 4 2.27 -17.08 9.73
N GLN A 5 2.07 -16.51 8.57
CA GLN A 5 1.36 -17.15 7.49
C GLN A 5 2.15 -16.98 6.20
N MET A 6 2.38 -18.09 5.50
CA MET A 6 3.06 -18.09 4.20
C MET A 6 2.04 -18.40 3.11
N CYS A 7 1.92 -17.51 2.13
CA CYS A 7 1.09 -17.70 0.95
C CYS A 7 1.96 -17.61 -0.29
N ILE A 8 1.67 -18.45 -1.28
CA ILE A 8 2.32 -18.43 -2.58
C ILE A 8 1.25 -18.09 -3.62
N GLU A 9 1.47 -17.02 -4.36
CA GLU A 9 0.63 -16.67 -5.50
C GLU A 9 1.34 -17.04 -6.79
N THR A 10 0.72 -17.90 -7.57
CA THR A 10 1.20 -18.28 -8.89
C THR A 10 0.37 -17.56 -9.94
N GLY A 11 1.03 -16.78 -10.79
CA GLY A 11 0.39 -16.11 -11.91
C GLY A 11 0.60 -16.87 -13.22
N GLY A 12 -0.21 -16.54 -14.25
CA GLY A 12 -0.09 -17.14 -15.58
C GLY A 12 1.23 -16.84 -16.28
N ASN A 13 1.38 -17.28 -17.53
CA ASN A 13 2.62 -17.47 -18.31
C ASN A 13 3.67 -16.35 -18.37
N ASN A 14 3.41 -15.15 -17.85
CA ASN A 14 4.38 -14.05 -17.80
C ASN A 14 4.39 -13.30 -16.46
N VAL A 15 3.74 -13.84 -15.44
CA VAL A 15 3.67 -13.23 -14.12
C VAL A 15 4.74 -13.87 -13.24
N LYS A 16 5.54 -13.02 -12.59
CA LYS A 16 6.51 -13.48 -11.61
C LYS A 16 5.79 -14.08 -10.42
N ASP A 17 6.23 -15.23 -10.00
CA ASP A 17 5.71 -15.87 -8.80
C ASP A 17 6.21 -15.14 -7.56
N PHE A 18 5.30 -14.91 -6.61
CA PHE A 18 5.60 -14.27 -5.33
C PHE A 18 5.18 -15.17 -4.17
N ALA A 19 5.96 -15.12 -3.11
CA ALA A 19 5.61 -15.73 -1.84
C ALA A 19 5.47 -14.63 -0.79
N TYR A 20 4.53 -14.80 0.13
CA TYR A 20 4.22 -13.82 1.17
C TYR A 20 4.35 -14.47 2.54
N ASN A 21 5.00 -13.77 3.46
CA ASN A 21 5.07 -14.15 4.86
C ASN A 21 4.50 -13.03 5.71
N SER A 22 3.45 -13.29 6.45
CA SER A 22 2.80 -12.31 7.33
C SER A 22 3.10 -12.63 8.79
N GLU A 23 3.43 -11.59 9.54
CA GLU A 23 3.75 -11.67 10.96
C GLU A 23 3.10 -10.51 11.70
N LYS A 24 2.32 -10.82 12.72
CA LYS A 24 1.72 -9.82 13.60
C LYS A 24 2.57 -9.63 14.83
N GLN A 25 3.00 -8.39 15.06
CA GLN A 25 3.84 -8.03 16.20
C GLN A 25 2.99 -7.74 17.45
N GLU A 26 3.61 -7.75 18.62
CA GLU A 26 2.92 -7.48 19.91
C GLU A 26 2.32 -6.07 19.97
N ASN A 27 2.95 -5.10 19.30
CA ASN A 27 2.46 -3.73 19.23
C ASN A 27 1.27 -3.54 18.27
N GLY A 28 0.77 -4.61 17.67
CA GLY A 28 -0.34 -4.58 16.72
C GLY A 28 0.04 -4.28 15.27
N VAL A 29 1.30 -3.99 15.00
CA VAL A 29 1.79 -3.80 13.62
C VAL A 29 1.86 -5.16 12.93
N GLU A 30 1.30 -5.22 11.73
CA GLU A 30 1.39 -6.40 10.87
C GLU A 30 2.46 -6.18 9.82
N THR A 31 3.43 -7.08 9.77
CA THR A 31 4.51 -7.04 8.78
C THR A 31 4.31 -8.15 7.76
N GLN A 32 4.23 -7.78 6.48
CA GLN A 32 4.18 -8.72 5.37
C GLN A 32 5.45 -8.59 4.55
N THR A 33 6.19 -9.69 4.41
CA THR A 33 7.39 -9.72 3.58
C THR A 33 7.06 -10.44 2.27
N VAL A 34 7.43 -9.80 1.17
CA VAL A 34 7.20 -10.30 -0.19
C VAL A 34 8.51 -10.81 -0.76
N TYR A 35 8.50 -12.02 -1.25
CA TYR A 35 9.63 -12.67 -1.90
C TYR A 35 9.33 -12.91 -3.37
N LYS A 36 10.33 -12.77 -4.22
CA LYS A 36 10.28 -13.31 -5.59
C LYS A 36 10.66 -14.78 -5.54
N VAL A 37 9.87 -15.62 -6.19
CA VAL A 37 10.19 -17.04 -6.34
C VAL A 37 11.06 -17.20 -7.59
N LYS A 38 12.29 -17.67 -7.39
CA LYS A 38 13.25 -17.94 -8.46
C LYS A 38 13.29 -19.44 -8.76
N GLU A 39 13.14 -19.81 -10.02
CA GLU A 39 13.22 -21.20 -10.48
C GLU A 39 12.29 -22.15 -9.72
N GLY A 40 11.20 -21.65 -9.16
CA GLY A 40 10.27 -22.42 -8.34
C GLY A 40 10.84 -22.95 -7.02
N LYS A 41 12.05 -22.55 -6.64
CA LYS A 41 12.78 -23.12 -5.48
C LYS A 41 13.32 -22.08 -4.50
N TYR A 42 13.81 -20.96 -5.00
CA TYR A 42 14.54 -19.97 -4.19
C TYR A 42 13.69 -18.75 -3.91
N LEU A 43 13.73 -18.28 -2.67
CA LEU A 43 13.06 -17.05 -2.25
C LEU A 43 14.07 -15.90 -2.19
N GLU A 44 13.81 -14.85 -2.94
CA GLU A 44 14.59 -13.62 -2.94
C GLU A 44 13.77 -12.50 -2.30
N ARG A 45 14.29 -11.87 -1.25
CA ARG A 45 13.62 -10.74 -0.59
C ARG A 45 13.36 -9.63 -1.60
N HIS A 46 12.17 -9.08 -1.59
CA HIS A 46 11.73 -8.07 -2.54
C HIS A 46 11.18 -6.82 -1.87
N LEU A 47 10.04 -6.94 -1.20
CA LEU A 47 9.37 -5.83 -0.52
C LEU A 47 8.98 -6.25 0.89
N GLN A 48 8.77 -5.25 1.73
CA GLN A 48 8.18 -5.44 3.04
C GLN A 48 7.12 -4.37 3.26
N TYR A 49 5.97 -4.78 3.77
CA TYR A 49 4.86 -3.89 4.12
C TYR A 49 4.67 -3.92 5.63
N ASN A 50 4.59 -2.75 6.24
CA ASN A 50 4.21 -2.60 7.65
C ASN A 50 2.86 -1.89 7.71
N TYR A 51 1.86 -2.59 8.25
CA TYR A 51 0.50 -2.09 8.39
C TYR A 51 0.26 -1.62 9.83
N THR A 52 -0.19 -0.39 9.96
CA THR A 52 -0.68 0.16 11.22
C THR A 52 -2.19 0.32 11.14
N HIS A 53 -2.90 0.03 12.22
CA HIS A 53 -4.35 0.09 12.28
C HIS A 53 -4.81 1.16 13.26
N ASP A 54 -5.98 1.74 12.98
CA ASP A 54 -6.64 2.67 13.87
C ASP A 54 -7.42 1.93 14.97
N GLU A 55 -8.08 2.68 15.83
CA GLU A 55 -8.87 2.14 16.95
C GLU A 55 -10.03 1.23 16.50
N LYS A 56 -10.50 1.41 15.26
CA LYS A 56 -11.57 0.62 14.66
C LYS A 56 -11.05 -0.59 13.87
N GLY A 57 -9.74 -0.84 13.92
CA GLY A 57 -9.11 -1.95 13.20
C GLY A 57 -8.91 -1.72 11.70
N ARG A 58 -9.13 -0.50 11.21
CA ARG A 58 -8.88 -0.15 9.81
C ARG A 58 -7.42 0.23 9.60
N VAL A 59 -6.88 -0.04 8.43
CA VAL A 59 -5.50 0.37 8.09
C VAL A 59 -5.39 1.90 8.12
N SER A 60 -4.54 2.42 8.98
CA SER A 60 -4.24 3.86 9.06
C SER A 60 -2.97 4.22 8.31
N ALA A 61 -2.03 3.29 8.21
CA ALA A 61 -0.80 3.49 7.44
C ALA A 61 -0.29 2.16 6.88
N LYS A 62 0.27 2.24 5.68
CA LYS A 62 0.99 1.14 5.05
C LYS A 62 2.35 1.66 4.63
N GLU A 63 3.39 1.25 5.34
CA GLU A 63 4.77 1.59 5.01
C GLU A 63 5.33 0.53 4.07
N ILE A 64 5.96 0.95 2.98
CA ILE A 64 6.53 0.08 1.98
C ILE A 64 8.05 0.25 1.99
N LEU A 65 8.76 -0.87 2.19
CA LEU A 65 10.21 -0.95 2.17
C LEU A 65 10.65 -1.85 1.02
N LYS A 66 11.79 -1.53 0.44
CA LYS A 66 12.40 -2.31 -0.63
C LYS A 66 13.69 -2.95 -0.15
N TRP A 67 13.90 -4.22 -0.50
CA TRP A 67 15.15 -4.90 -0.19
C TRP A 67 16.31 -4.29 -0.96
N ASN A 68 17.36 -3.92 -0.22
CA ASN A 68 18.65 -3.50 -0.79
C ASN A 68 19.64 -4.64 -0.61
N GLN A 69 20.04 -5.26 -1.71
CA GLN A 69 20.94 -6.39 -1.72
C GLN A 69 22.34 -6.01 -1.22
N ASP A 70 22.82 -4.83 -1.59
CA ASP A 70 24.16 -4.36 -1.23
C ASP A 70 24.31 -4.14 0.27
N ASN A 71 23.27 -3.59 0.90
CA ASN A 71 23.25 -3.31 2.34
C ASN A 71 22.60 -4.44 3.15
N SER A 72 22.08 -5.47 2.51
CA SER A 72 21.39 -6.62 3.13
C SER A 72 20.32 -6.19 4.14
N ARG A 73 19.50 -5.21 3.76
CA ARG A 73 18.42 -4.71 4.60
C ARG A 73 17.27 -4.15 3.78
N PHE A 74 16.09 -4.05 4.41
CA PHE A 74 14.96 -3.32 3.84
C PHE A 74 15.14 -1.84 4.09
N GLU A 75 14.98 -1.04 3.04
CA GLU A 75 15.06 0.42 3.09
C GLU A 75 13.71 1.04 2.81
N LYS A 76 13.39 2.09 3.54
CA LYS A 76 12.12 2.82 3.42
C LYS A 76 11.98 3.44 2.04
N LEU A 77 10.84 3.25 1.41
CA LEU A 77 10.55 3.72 0.06
C LEU A 77 9.44 4.78 0.07
N TYR A 78 8.26 4.43 0.57
CA TYR A 78 7.14 5.35 0.70
C TYR A 78 6.14 4.84 1.73
N CYS A 79 5.21 5.70 2.09
CA CYS A 79 4.14 5.37 3.01
C CYS A 79 2.80 5.79 2.40
N LEU A 80 1.78 4.97 2.58
CA LEU A 80 0.40 5.31 2.29
C LEU A 80 -0.30 5.60 3.62
N ASN A 81 -0.85 6.81 3.76
CA ASN A 81 -1.63 7.21 4.91
C ASN A 81 -3.11 7.20 4.56
N PHE A 82 -3.91 6.52 5.36
CA PHE A 82 -5.35 6.37 5.17
C PHE A 82 -6.09 7.18 6.21
N SER A 83 -7.07 7.97 5.78
CA SER A 83 -8.00 8.63 6.67
C SER A 83 -9.44 8.36 6.22
N TYR A 84 -10.33 8.25 7.18
CA TYR A 84 -11.69 7.77 6.97
C TYR A 84 -12.69 8.78 7.53
N THR A 85 -13.74 9.04 6.75
CA THR A 85 -14.96 9.69 7.21
C THR A 85 -16.13 8.74 6.94
N ASP A 86 -17.37 9.12 7.23
CA ASP A 86 -18.52 8.23 7.07
C ASP A 86 -18.72 7.72 5.63
N ASN A 87 -18.36 8.53 4.64
CA ASN A 87 -18.57 8.21 3.23
C ASN A 87 -17.33 8.38 2.36
N GLU A 88 -16.17 8.59 2.97
CA GLU A 88 -14.96 8.90 2.21
C GLU A 88 -13.73 8.22 2.81
N VAL A 89 -12.88 7.68 1.93
CA VAL A 89 -11.54 7.20 2.27
C VAL A 89 -10.52 8.02 1.50
N ASN A 90 -9.62 8.65 2.21
CA ASN A 90 -8.52 9.40 1.63
C ASN A 90 -7.23 8.61 1.81
N VAL A 91 -6.47 8.47 0.73
CA VAL A 91 -5.17 7.81 0.73
C VAL A 91 -4.13 8.82 0.25
N GLU A 92 -3.10 9.03 1.05
CA GLU A 92 -2.02 9.94 0.73
C GLU A 92 -0.72 9.16 0.55
N TYR A 93 -0.06 9.35 -0.59
CA TYR A 93 1.25 8.75 -0.88
C TYR A 93 2.34 9.74 -0.50
N VAL A 94 3.22 9.34 0.42
CA VAL A 94 4.34 10.16 0.91
C VAL A 94 5.64 9.41 0.70
N ALA A 95 6.53 9.98 -0.10
CA ALA A 95 7.84 9.37 -0.36
C ALA A 95 8.80 9.60 0.80
N TRP A 96 9.68 8.63 1.01
CA TRP A 96 10.77 8.74 1.98
C TRP A 96 11.79 9.76 1.52
N ASN A 97 12.17 10.66 2.43
CA ASN A 97 13.24 11.62 2.22
C ASN A 97 14.44 11.20 3.08
N SER A 98 15.46 10.64 2.45
CA SER A 98 16.66 10.13 3.15
C SER A 98 17.46 11.25 3.83
N LYS A 99 17.45 12.45 3.28
CA LYS A 99 18.14 13.61 3.86
C LYS A 99 17.47 14.09 5.14
N ALA A 100 16.14 14.12 5.16
CA ALA A 100 15.37 14.51 6.33
C ALA A 100 15.19 13.37 7.33
N GLY A 101 15.37 12.13 6.90
CA GLY A 101 15.12 10.95 7.72
C GLY A 101 13.64 10.76 8.05
N ASP A 102 12.74 11.18 7.18
CA ASP A 102 11.30 11.13 7.40
C ASP A 102 10.52 11.09 6.07
N TYR A 103 9.22 10.79 6.16
CA TYR A 103 8.28 10.85 5.05
C TYR A 103 7.77 12.29 4.91
N THR A 104 8.41 13.07 4.06
CA THR A 104 8.09 14.50 3.91
C THR A 104 7.62 14.91 2.52
N ASN A 105 7.80 14.04 1.52
CA ASN A 105 7.50 14.38 0.13
C ASN A 105 6.14 13.82 -0.28
N VAL A 106 5.08 14.60 -0.10
CA VAL A 106 3.74 14.21 -0.58
C VAL A 106 3.72 14.28 -2.10
N LYS A 107 3.44 13.15 -2.76
CA LYS A 107 3.52 13.02 -4.22
C LYS A 107 2.18 12.76 -4.90
N ALA A 108 1.28 12.09 -4.22
CA ALA A 108 -0.02 11.72 -4.78
C ALA A 108 -1.05 11.53 -3.68
N LYS A 109 -2.31 11.62 -4.04
CA LYS A 109 -3.42 11.25 -3.17
C LYS A 109 -4.55 10.65 -3.98
N ALA A 110 -5.38 9.86 -3.35
CA ALA A 110 -6.59 9.32 -3.92
C ALA A 110 -7.75 9.48 -2.94
N VAL A 111 -8.92 9.73 -3.48
CA VAL A 111 -10.14 9.90 -2.71
C VAL A 111 -11.19 8.93 -3.24
N TYR A 112 -11.73 8.10 -2.35
CA TYR A 112 -12.84 7.20 -2.61
C TYR A 112 -14.05 7.76 -1.87
N GLN A 113 -15.10 8.11 -2.61
CA GLN A 113 -16.36 8.62 -2.04
C GLN A 113 -17.48 7.65 -2.35
N THR A 114 -18.27 7.31 -1.34
CA THR A 114 -19.49 6.53 -1.52
C THR A 114 -20.71 7.42 -1.32
N ASN A 115 -21.72 7.24 -2.17
CA ASN A 115 -23.01 7.91 -2.07
C ASN A 115 -24.13 6.91 -2.38
N GLU A 116 -25.39 7.35 -2.31
CA GLU A 116 -26.55 6.49 -2.57
C GLU A 116 -26.55 5.90 -3.98
N ASN A 117 -25.88 6.55 -4.94
CA ASN A 117 -25.87 6.16 -6.35
C ASN A 117 -24.62 5.35 -6.75
N GLY A 118 -23.65 5.19 -5.87
CA GLY A 118 -22.44 4.45 -6.18
C GLY A 118 -21.18 4.97 -5.52
N MET A 119 -20.05 4.82 -6.21
CA MET A 119 -18.75 5.21 -5.72
C MET A 119 -18.02 6.09 -6.73
N ASN A 120 -17.41 7.16 -6.24
CA ASN A 120 -16.51 8.02 -7.01
C ASN A 120 -15.06 7.77 -6.56
N TYR A 121 -14.17 7.69 -7.51
CA TYR A 121 -12.73 7.60 -7.29
C TYR A 121 -12.04 8.75 -8.00
N MET A 122 -11.19 9.48 -7.28
CA MET A 122 -10.40 10.58 -7.83
C MET A 122 -8.95 10.40 -7.38
N ALA A 123 -8.03 10.47 -8.33
CA ALA A 123 -6.59 10.43 -8.05
C ALA A 123 -5.95 11.74 -8.49
N TYR A 124 -5.05 12.24 -7.66
CA TYR A 124 -4.34 13.50 -7.86
C TYR A 124 -2.84 13.27 -7.74
N SER A 125 -2.08 14.01 -8.54
CA SER A 125 -0.63 14.12 -8.40
C SER A 125 -0.24 15.53 -7.97
N TRP A 126 0.82 15.64 -7.17
CA TRP A 126 1.34 16.93 -6.75
C TRP A 126 2.21 17.54 -7.83
N ASN A 127 1.95 18.79 -8.18
CA ASN A 127 2.75 19.59 -9.10
C ASN A 127 3.59 20.58 -8.29
N GLU A 128 4.89 20.33 -8.20
CA GLU A 128 5.82 21.18 -7.42
C GLU A 128 5.99 22.56 -8.03
N LYS A 129 5.93 22.68 -9.35
CA LYS A 129 6.11 23.98 -10.04
C LYS A 129 4.95 24.92 -9.78
N GLU A 130 3.73 24.40 -9.80
CA GLU A 130 2.51 25.18 -9.60
C GLU A 130 2.02 25.20 -8.16
N ASN A 131 2.65 24.41 -7.30
CA ASN A 131 2.26 24.21 -5.90
C ASN A 131 0.77 23.86 -5.76
N SER A 132 0.31 22.93 -6.57
CA SER A 132 -1.10 22.55 -6.68
C SER A 132 -1.30 21.06 -6.97
N TRP A 133 -2.52 20.60 -6.73
CA TRP A 133 -2.94 19.24 -7.05
C TRP A 133 -3.52 19.18 -8.46
N ASN A 134 -3.04 18.26 -9.28
CA ASN A 134 -3.59 17.98 -10.60
C ASN A 134 -4.41 16.70 -10.57
N LEU A 135 -5.67 16.77 -11.01
CA LEU A 135 -6.51 15.59 -11.17
C LEU A 135 -5.96 14.73 -12.31
N VAL A 136 -5.61 13.48 -11.99
CA VAL A 136 -5.03 12.53 -12.94
C VAL A 136 -6.08 11.56 -13.46
N THR A 137 -6.97 11.09 -12.58
CA THR A 137 -7.96 10.07 -12.90
C THR A 137 -9.24 10.33 -12.11
N GLU A 138 -10.37 10.15 -12.79
CA GLU A 138 -11.68 10.20 -12.16
C GLU A 138 -12.53 9.05 -12.71
N HIS A 139 -13.15 8.28 -11.81
CA HIS A 139 -14.07 7.21 -12.13
C HIS A 139 -15.34 7.34 -11.30
N ASN A 140 -16.48 7.26 -11.97
CA ASN A 140 -17.79 7.26 -11.34
C ASN A 140 -18.47 5.91 -11.64
N ALA A 141 -18.78 5.15 -10.59
CA ALA A 141 -19.51 3.90 -10.71
C ALA A 141 -20.94 4.09 -10.18
N THR A 142 -21.92 3.90 -11.05
CA THR A 142 -23.34 4.02 -10.68
C THR A 142 -23.90 2.76 -10.03
N HIS A 143 -23.24 1.63 -10.24
CA HIS A 143 -23.59 0.36 -9.60
C HIS A 143 -22.39 -0.13 -8.80
N TRP A 144 -22.50 -0.05 -7.50
CA TRP A 144 -21.48 -0.60 -6.64
C TRP A 144 -21.69 -2.11 -6.47
N SER A 145 -20.71 -2.90 -6.89
CA SER A 145 -20.54 -4.28 -6.42
C SER A 145 -19.48 -4.28 -5.32
N GLY A 146 -19.74 -4.96 -4.22
CA GLY A 146 -18.75 -5.12 -3.14
C GLY A 146 -17.41 -5.70 -3.60
N ALA A 147 -17.35 -6.26 -4.80
CA ALA A 147 -16.14 -6.77 -5.44
C ALA A 147 -15.05 -5.72 -5.64
N LEU A 148 -15.40 -4.44 -5.82
CA LEU A 148 -14.39 -3.36 -5.97
C LEU A 148 -13.59 -3.10 -4.70
N LEU A 149 -14.16 -3.37 -3.53
CA LEU A 149 -13.46 -3.25 -2.25
C LEU A 149 -12.76 -4.54 -1.83
N ALA A 150 -13.17 -5.68 -2.37
CA ALA A 150 -12.57 -6.97 -2.06
C ALA A 150 -11.22 -7.20 -2.76
N ASN A 151 -10.94 -6.48 -3.83
CA ASN A 151 -9.71 -6.59 -4.63
C ASN A 151 -8.61 -5.62 -4.15
N LYS A 152 -8.42 -5.53 -2.88
CA LYS A 152 -7.35 -4.69 -2.30
C LYS A 152 -6.04 -5.42 -2.18
#